data_1dcd86ccd6263e034372e4db132dfe9a
#
_entry.id   1dcd86ccd6263e034372e4db132dfe9a
#
_cell.length_a   1.000
_cell.length_b   1.000
_cell.length_c   1.000
_cell.angle_alpha   90.00
_cell.angle_beta   90.00
_cell.angle_gamma   90.00
#
_symmetry.space_group_name_H-M   'P 1'
#
loop_
_entity.id
_entity.type
_entity.pdbx_description
1 polymer ?
#
loop_
_entity_poly.entity_id
_entity_poly.type
_entity_poly.pdbx_seq_one_letter_code
_entity_poly.pdbx_strand_id
1 'polypeptide(L)'
;MKYQDFLNSIFTDFGFELEASEKQASEGVLLNITGRDAGLLHNDNGEMLDALEHLLFQAFGRQLPKTERFIVDADGFRQTRRTELLAMARFAADSVRKNGRAFTFGVLTSSERRIIHTTLQQEEDLHTESIGDGRMRRLQVSLK
;
A
#
# COMPACT_ATOMS: atom_id res chain seq x y z
N MET A 1 4.34 -13.27 21.55
CA MET A 1 3.51 -12.48 20.64
C MET A 1 3.40 -13.21 19.32
N LYS A 2 2.19 -13.56 19.02
CA LYS A 2 1.86 -14.56 17.99
C LYS A 2 2.19 -14.16 16.57
N TYR A 3 1.86 -12.94 16.20
CA TYR A 3 1.97 -12.51 14.80
C TYR A 3 3.41 -12.21 14.41
N GLN A 4 4.16 -11.56 15.30
CA GLN A 4 5.56 -11.30 15.02
C GLN A 4 6.37 -12.60 14.95
N ASP A 5 6.04 -13.59 15.79
CA ASP A 5 6.72 -14.86 15.78
C ASP A 5 6.52 -15.61 14.47
N PHE A 6 5.31 -15.51 13.92
CA PHE A 6 4.99 -16.10 12.62
C PHE A 6 5.86 -15.48 11.50
N LEU A 7 5.93 -14.15 11.44
CA LEU A 7 6.75 -13.48 10.43
C LEU A 7 8.23 -13.75 10.64
N ASN A 8 8.71 -13.71 11.88
CA ASN A 8 10.12 -13.96 12.17
C ASN A 8 10.53 -15.37 11.79
N SER A 9 9.64 -16.34 11.95
CA SER A 9 9.87 -17.71 11.51
C SER A 9 10.06 -17.78 9.99
N ILE A 10 9.23 -17.07 9.25
CA ILE A 10 9.35 -17.02 7.79
C ILE A 10 10.67 -16.38 7.38
N PHE A 11 11.03 -15.26 7.99
CA PHE A 11 12.28 -14.57 7.68
C PHE A 11 13.49 -15.46 7.93
N THR A 12 13.49 -16.17 9.04
CA THR A 12 14.55 -17.10 9.38
C THR A 12 14.65 -18.24 8.35
N ASP A 13 13.53 -18.81 7.99
CA ASP A 13 13.46 -19.93 7.05
C ASP A 13 13.98 -19.54 5.67
N PHE A 14 13.73 -18.30 5.23
CA PHE A 14 14.22 -17.81 3.95
C PHE A 14 15.60 -17.16 4.01
N GLY A 15 16.19 -17.09 5.19
CA GLY A 15 17.54 -16.53 5.35
C GLY A 15 17.62 -15.02 5.26
N PHE A 16 16.49 -14.30 5.49
CA PHE A 16 16.50 -12.86 5.52
C PHE A 16 16.93 -12.34 6.89
N GLU A 17 17.72 -11.27 6.89
CA GLU A 17 18.04 -10.54 8.11
C GLU A 17 16.98 -9.48 8.37
N LEU A 18 15.84 -9.95 8.82
CA LEU A 18 14.66 -9.13 9.12
C LEU A 18 14.09 -9.54 10.47
N GLU A 19 13.54 -8.57 11.17
CA GLU A 19 12.85 -8.79 12.44
C GLU A 19 11.57 -7.99 12.48
N ALA A 20 10.47 -8.67 12.78
CA ALA A 20 9.16 -8.03 12.96
C ALA A 20 8.89 -7.83 14.44
N SER A 21 8.30 -6.69 14.78
CA SER A 21 7.77 -6.42 16.10
C SER A 21 6.34 -5.95 15.96
N GLU A 22 5.46 -6.43 16.83
CA GLU A 22 4.05 -6.09 16.74
C GLU A 22 3.62 -5.14 17.86
N LYS A 23 2.65 -4.29 17.54
CA LYS A 23 1.97 -3.47 18.54
C LYS A 23 0.53 -3.22 18.11
N GLN A 24 -0.32 -2.95 19.07
CA GLN A 24 -1.69 -2.58 18.77
C GLN A 24 -1.74 -1.13 18.31
N ALA A 25 -2.42 -0.90 17.21
CA ALA A 25 -2.63 0.43 16.64
C ALA A 25 -4.13 0.69 16.52
N SER A 26 -4.51 1.92 16.21
CA SER A 26 -5.93 2.28 16.08
C SER A 26 -6.63 1.50 14.97
N GLU A 27 -5.91 1.13 13.91
CA GLU A 27 -6.47 0.42 12.77
C GLU A 27 -6.36 -1.09 12.88
N GLY A 28 -5.67 -1.60 13.89
CA GLY A 28 -5.47 -3.02 14.08
C GLY A 28 -4.08 -3.34 14.61
N VAL A 29 -3.48 -4.40 14.08
CA VAL A 29 -2.16 -4.86 14.53
C VAL A 29 -1.10 -4.36 13.54
N LEU A 30 -0.15 -3.59 14.05
CA LEU A 30 0.97 -3.10 13.26
C LEU A 30 2.18 -4.00 13.47
N LEU A 31 2.74 -4.51 12.37
CA LEU A 31 3.98 -5.28 12.36
C LEU A 31 5.03 -4.40 11.69
N ASN A 32 5.97 -3.90 12.47
CA ASN A 32 7.06 -3.09 11.94
C ASN A 32 8.29 -3.98 11.72
N ILE A 33 8.84 -3.92 10.52
CA ILE A 33 9.97 -4.76 10.14
C ILE A 33 11.23 -3.91 10.07
N THR A 34 12.27 -4.39 10.76
CA THR A 34 13.59 -3.76 10.75
C THR A 34 14.63 -4.79 10.37
N GLY A 35 15.86 -4.36 10.11
CA GLY A 35 16.95 -5.25 9.83
C GLY A 35 17.70 -4.85 8.58
N ARG A 36 18.80 -5.59 8.34
CA ARG A 36 19.70 -5.32 7.22
C ARG A 36 19.00 -5.38 5.86
N ASP A 37 18.05 -6.31 5.71
CA ASP A 37 17.37 -6.53 4.44
C ASP A 37 16.08 -5.72 4.31
N ALA A 38 15.79 -4.79 5.24
CA ALA A 38 14.54 -4.04 5.23
C ALA A 38 14.35 -3.20 3.95
N GLY A 39 15.46 -2.76 3.33
CA GLY A 39 15.38 -2.02 2.08
C GLY A 39 14.75 -2.79 0.93
N LEU A 40 14.83 -4.13 0.96
CA LEU A 40 14.19 -4.97 -0.06
C LEU A 40 12.67 -4.84 -0.04
N LEU A 41 12.11 -4.51 1.12
CA LEU A 41 10.67 -4.40 1.29
C LEU A 41 10.10 -3.12 0.67
N HIS A 42 10.95 -2.17 0.32
CA HIS A 42 10.54 -0.94 -0.34
C HIS A 42 10.42 -1.11 -1.86
N ASN A 43 10.93 -2.21 -2.42
CA ASN A 43 10.90 -2.46 -3.86
C ASN A 43 9.47 -2.67 -4.36
N ASP A 44 9.26 -2.37 -5.64
CA ASP A 44 7.97 -2.56 -6.31
C ASP A 44 6.82 -1.90 -5.56
N ASN A 45 7.07 -0.68 -5.07
CA ASN A 45 6.07 0.13 -4.38
C ASN A 45 5.52 -0.53 -3.11
N GLY A 46 6.36 -1.34 -2.45
CA GLY A 46 5.96 -2.02 -1.22
C GLY A 46 5.10 -3.26 -1.45
N GLU A 47 5.20 -3.87 -2.63
CA GLU A 47 4.42 -5.07 -2.96
C GLU A 47 4.64 -6.19 -1.94
N MET A 48 5.87 -6.36 -1.47
CA MET A 48 6.19 -7.39 -0.46
C MET A 48 5.49 -7.11 0.87
N LEU A 49 5.38 -5.83 1.25
CA LEU A 49 4.65 -5.47 2.48
C LEU A 49 3.18 -5.84 2.35
N ASP A 50 2.59 -5.57 1.19
CA ASP A 50 1.20 -5.95 0.92
C ASP A 50 1.03 -7.47 0.93
N ALA A 51 2.00 -8.20 0.39
CA ALA A 51 1.96 -9.67 0.39
C ALA A 51 2.02 -10.23 1.81
N LEU A 52 2.84 -9.65 2.67
CA LEU A 52 2.94 -10.08 4.06
C LEU A 52 1.65 -9.79 4.83
N GLU A 53 1.01 -8.65 4.55
CA GLU A 53 -0.30 -8.35 5.13
C GLU A 53 -1.34 -9.38 4.71
N HIS A 54 -1.35 -9.73 3.44
CA HIS A 54 -2.27 -10.72 2.91
C HIS A 54 -2.05 -12.09 3.56
N LEU A 55 -0.78 -12.47 3.72
CA LEU A 55 -0.43 -13.74 4.35
C LEU A 55 -0.91 -13.79 5.80
N LEU A 56 -0.71 -12.71 6.55
CA LEU A 56 -1.21 -12.61 7.93
C LEU A 56 -2.74 -12.70 7.97
N PHE A 57 -3.40 -12.02 7.04
CA PHE A 57 -4.86 -12.08 6.96
C PHE A 57 -5.35 -13.50 6.67
N GLN A 58 -4.72 -14.21 5.74
CA GLN A 58 -5.09 -15.59 5.43
C GLN A 58 -4.87 -16.51 6.63
N ALA A 59 -3.80 -16.32 7.38
CA ALA A 59 -3.47 -17.19 8.50
C ALA A 59 -4.29 -16.85 9.77
N PHE A 60 -4.52 -15.56 10.02
CA PHE A 60 -5.04 -15.10 11.31
C PHE A 60 -6.19 -14.08 11.23
N GLY A 61 -6.68 -13.76 10.04
CA GLY A 61 -7.68 -12.70 9.88
C GLY A 61 -8.95 -12.92 10.68
N ARG A 62 -9.33 -14.17 10.91
CA ARG A 62 -10.52 -14.51 11.69
C ARG A 62 -10.40 -14.15 13.17
N GLN A 63 -9.18 -13.94 13.64
CA GLN A 63 -8.91 -13.60 15.04
C GLN A 63 -9.06 -12.11 15.32
N LEU A 64 -9.18 -11.29 14.27
CA LEU A 64 -9.36 -9.86 14.42
C LEU A 64 -10.83 -9.47 14.23
N PRO A 65 -11.28 -8.42 14.95
CA PRO A 65 -12.57 -7.82 14.64
C PRO A 65 -12.61 -7.36 13.18
N LYS A 66 -13.81 -7.32 12.59
CA LYS A 66 -13.96 -6.92 11.18
C LYS A 66 -13.50 -5.50 10.90
N THR A 67 -13.45 -4.67 11.94
CA THR A 67 -12.99 -3.27 11.84
C THR A 67 -11.47 -3.12 11.92
N GLU A 68 -10.76 -4.20 12.22
CA GLU A 68 -9.31 -4.17 12.37
C GLU A 68 -8.63 -4.97 11.26
N ARG A 69 -7.38 -4.62 11.01
CA ARG A 69 -6.57 -5.27 9.98
C ARG A 69 -5.12 -5.40 10.43
N PHE A 70 -4.36 -6.18 9.69
CA PHE A 70 -2.91 -6.23 9.83
C PHE A 70 -2.30 -5.15 8.95
N ILE A 71 -1.32 -4.44 9.50
CA ILE A 71 -0.54 -3.44 8.77
C ILE A 71 0.91 -3.83 8.90
N VAL A 72 1.58 -4.05 7.77
CA VAL A 72 3.00 -4.39 7.76
C VAL A 72 3.75 -3.22 7.14
N ASP A 73 4.75 -2.73 7.86
CA ASP A 73 5.54 -1.58 7.41
C ASP A 73 7.03 -1.86 7.66
N ALA A 74 7.89 -1.12 6.99
CA ALA A 74 9.33 -1.20 7.14
C ALA A 74 9.91 0.21 7.04
N ASP A 75 10.50 0.68 8.15
CA ASP A 75 11.20 1.96 8.22
C ASP A 75 10.37 3.15 7.71
N GLY A 76 9.08 3.15 8.04
CA GLY A 76 8.19 4.26 7.68
C GLY A 76 7.87 4.36 6.20
N PHE A 77 8.06 3.29 5.44
CA PHE A 77 7.81 3.28 3.99
C PHE A 77 6.37 3.71 3.66
N ARG A 78 5.40 3.22 4.39
CA ARG A 78 3.99 3.50 4.09
C ARG A 78 3.66 4.99 4.15
N GLN A 79 4.16 5.67 5.18
CA GLN A 79 3.90 7.11 5.32
C GLN A 79 4.60 7.90 4.22
N THR A 80 5.86 7.58 3.93
CA THR A 80 6.61 8.24 2.87
C THR A 80 5.93 8.02 1.52
N ARG A 81 5.55 6.78 1.23
CA ARG A 81 4.90 6.45 -0.04
C ARG A 81 3.53 7.12 -0.15
N ARG A 82 2.76 7.18 0.95
CA ARG A 82 1.49 7.87 0.95
C ARG A 82 1.64 9.35 0.59
N THR A 83 2.64 10.01 1.16
CA THR A 83 2.94 11.40 0.83
C THR A 83 3.24 11.58 -0.66
N GLU A 84 4.02 10.67 -1.24
CA GLU A 84 4.32 10.68 -2.66
C GLU A 84 3.06 10.50 -3.51
N LEU A 85 2.21 9.55 -3.13
CA LEU A 85 0.98 9.27 -3.86
C LEU A 85 0.02 10.45 -3.84
N LEU A 86 -0.09 11.14 -2.70
CA LEU A 86 -0.92 12.34 -2.60
C LEU A 86 -0.39 13.47 -3.48
N ALA A 87 0.93 13.62 -3.55
CA ALA A 87 1.56 14.59 -4.44
C ALA A 87 1.33 14.24 -5.91
N MET A 88 1.41 12.96 -6.25
CA MET A 88 1.12 12.49 -7.61
C MET A 88 -0.34 12.76 -8.00
N ALA A 89 -1.26 12.53 -7.08
CA ALA A 89 -2.68 12.80 -7.31
C ALA A 89 -2.92 14.29 -7.58
N ARG A 90 -2.29 15.15 -6.80
CA ARG A 90 -2.41 16.60 -6.99
C ARG A 90 -1.84 17.03 -8.34
N PHE A 91 -0.69 16.51 -8.69
CA PHE A 91 -0.06 16.79 -9.98
C PHE A 91 -0.97 16.39 -11.14
N ALA A 92 -1.54 15.18 -11.05
CA ALA A 92 -2.43 14.67 -12.09
C ALA A 92 -3.69 15.54 -12.22
N ALA A 93 -4.28 15.94 -11.09
CA ALA A 93 -5.46 16.80 -11.08
C ALA A 93 -5.18 18.15 -11.75
N ASP A 94 -4.06 18.76 -11.38
CA ASP A 94 -3.65 20.04 -11.96
C ASP A 94 -3.39 19.92 -13.46
N SER A 95 -2.74 18.83 -13.88
CA SER A 95 -2.44 18.58 -15.28
C SER A 95 -3.72 18.45 -16.13
N VAL A 96 -4.68 17.67 -15.63
CA VAL A 96 -5.96 17.45 -16.32
C VAL A 96 -6.74 18.76 -16.45
N ARG A 97 -6.78 19.56 -15.39
CA ARG A 97 -7.48 20.85 -15.39
C ARG A 97 -6.82 21.84 -16.33
N LYS A 98 -5.50 21.78 -16.45
CA LYS A 98 -4.74 22.73 -17.26
C LYS A 98 -4.80 22.43 -18.74
N ASN A 99 -4.72 21.17 -19.15
CA ASN A 99 -4.65 20.81 -20.57
C ASN A 99 -5.89 20.07 -21.09
N GLY A 100 -6.83 19.71 -20.23
CA GLY A 100 -8.08 19.04 -20.62
C GLY A 100 -7.92 17.60 -21.06
N ARG A 101 -6.74 17.03 -20.92
CA ARG A 101 -6.47 15.66 -21.34
C ARG A 101 -6.46 14.71 -20.16
N ALA A 102 -6.92 13.48 -20.37
CA ALA A 102 -6.85 12.45 -19.35
C ALA A 102 -5.40 12.18 -18.97
N PHE A 103 -5.18 11.92 -17.68
CA PHE A 103 -3.87 11.57 -17.15
C PHE A 103 -3.90 10.11 -16.70
N THR A 104 -2.96 9.31 -17.18
CA THR A 104 -2.85 7.90 -16.81
C THR A 104 -1.63 7.73 -15.91
N PHE A 105 -1.85 7.20 -14.72
CA PHE A 105 -0.76 6.92 -13.78
C PHE A 105 0.05 5.72 -14.27
N GLY A 106 1.30 5.63 -13.83
CA GLY A 106 2.13 4.47 -14.07
C GLY A 106 1.61 3.24 -13.32
N VAL A 107 2.42 2.19 -13.31
CA VAL A 107 2.05 0.97 -12.60
C VAL A 107 2.05 1.22 -11.10
N LEU A 108 0.91 0.93 -10.46
CA LEU A 108 0.69 1.10 -9.02
C LEU A 108 0.09 -0.20 -8.48
N THR A 109 0.31 -0.45 -7.19
CA THR A 109 -0.37 -1.58 -6.53
C THR A 109 -1.85 -1.24 -6.36
N SER A 110 -2.66 -2.26 -6.06
CA SER A 110 -4.09 -2.06 -5.83
C SER A 110 -4.36 -1.10 -4.69
N SER A 111 -3.58 -1.20 -3.60
CA SER A 111 -3.73 -0.30 -2.45
C SER A 111 -3.37 1.13 -2.82
N GLU A 112 -2.35 1.32 -3.65
CA GLU A 112 -1.96 2.65 -4.11
C GLU A 112 -3.02 3.28 -5.01
N ARG A 113 -3.57 2.51 -5.94
CA ARG A 113 -4.67 3.00 -6.78
C ARG A 113 -5.86 3.43 -5.95
N ARG A 114 -6.15 2.69 -4.88
CA ARG A 114 -7.24 3.05 -3.97
C ARG A 114 -7.00 4.38 -3.28
N ILE A 115 -5.77 4.62 -2.81
CA ILE A 115 -5.41 5.88 -2.15
C ILE A 115 -5.66 7.06 -3.08
N ILE A 116 -5.18 6.97 -4.32
CA ILE A 116 -5.34 8.04 -5.30
C ILE A 116 -6.81 8.21 -5.69
N HIS A 117 -7.50 7.11 -5.94
CA HIS A 117 -8.92 7.15 -6.29
C HIS A 117 -9.75 7.82 -5.19
N THR A 118 -9.54 7.42 -3.94
CA THR A 118 -10.26 7.97 -2.79
C THR A 118 -9.98 9.47 -2.65
N THR A 119 -8.71 9.87 -2.85
CA THR A 119 -8.31 11.28 -2.77
C THR A 119 -8.98 12.11 -3.86
N LEU A 120 -8.95 11.64 -5.10
CA LEU A 120 -9.50 12.38 -6.24
C LEU A 120 -11.03 12.31 -6.32
N GLN A 121 -11.63 11.31 -5.72
CA GLN A 121 -13.08 11.15 -5.68
C GLN A 121 -13.77 12.33 -4.98
N GLN A 122 -13.05 13.03 -4.10
CA GLN A 122 -13.56 14.19 -3.39
C GLN A 122 -13.65 15.44 -4.28
N GLU A 123 -13.04 15.39 -5.46
CA GLU A 123 -13.05 16.50 -6.41
C GLU A 123 -14.24 16.36 -7.35
N GLU A 124 -15.12 17.35 -7.33
CA GLU A 124 -16.40 17.31 -8.08
C GLU A 124 -16.22 17.31 -9.59
N ASP A 125 -15.13 17.88 -10.08
CA ASP A 125 -14.88 18.03 -11.51
C ASP A 125 -14.07 16.90 -12.13
N LEU A 126 -13.63 15.92 -11.32
CA LEU A 126 -12.76 14.86 -11.78
C LEU A 126 -13.45 13.50 -11.73
N HIS A 127 -13.11 12.67 -12.69
CA HIS A 127 -13.55 11.28 -12.79
C HIS A 127 -12.31 10.38 -12.80
N THR A 128 -12.34 9.32 -12.01
CA THR A 128 -11.25 8.33 -12.00
C THR A 128 -11.81 6.96 -12.36
N GLU A 129 -11.02 6.20 -13.12
CA GLU A 129 -11.35 4.82 -13.43
C GLU A 129 -10.08 3.99 -13.60
N SER A 130 -10.19 2.71 -13.35
CA SER A 130 -9.10 1.77 -13.61
C SER A 130 -9.24 1.21 -15.01
N ILE A 131 -8.16 1.20 -15.77
CA ILE A 131 -8.11 0.67 -17.13
C ILE A 131 -7.10 -0.47 -17.20
N GLY A 132 -7.35 -1.42 -18.10
CA GLY A 132 -6.49 -2.59 -18.29
C GLY A 132 -6.77 -3.70 -17.28
N ASP A 133 -5.99 -4.76 -17.36
CA ASP A 133 -6.18 -5.98 -16.59
C ASP A 133 -4.93 -6.41 -15.85
N GLY A 134 -5.11 -7.09 -14.72
CA GLY A 134 -4.04 -7.72 -13.97
C GLY A 134 -2.97 -6.73 -13.54
N ARG A 135 -1.72 -7.10 -13.74
CA ARG A 135 -0.57 -6.25 -13.37
C ARG A 135 -0.44 -5.01 -14.24
N MET A 136 -1.07 -4.99 -15.41
CA MET A 136 -1.06 -3.84 -16.31
C MET A 136 -2.20 -2.87 -16.04
N ARG A 137 -3.01 -3.13 -15.02
CA ARG A 137 -4.11 -2.25 -14.64
C ARG A 137 -3.58 -0.92 -14.15
N ARG A 138 -4.11 0.16 -14.68
CA ARG A 138 -3.69 1.53 -14.34
C ARG A 138 -4.89 2.38 -14.01
N LEU A 139 -4.63 3.42 -13.23
CA LEU A 139 -5.64 4.40 -12.88
C LEU A 139 -5.55 5.57 -13.87
N GLN A 140 -6.70 6.06 -14.31
CA GLN A 140 -6.78 7.22 -15.18
C GLN A 140 -7.71 8.26 -14.56
N VAL A 141 -7.32 9.53 -14.63
CA VAL A 141 -8.15 10.63 -14.18
C VAL A 141 -8.45 11.54 -15.37
N SER A 142 -9.70 12.04 -15.43
CA SER A 142 -10.16 12.92 -16.50
C SER A 142 -11.16 13.91 -15.94
N LEU A 143 -11.47 14.95 -16.73
CA LEU A 143 -12.56 15.85 -16.40
C LEU A 143 -13.88 15.13 -16.60
N LYS A 144 -14.83 15.45 -15.74
CA LYS A 144 -16.20 14.95 -15.93
C LYS A 144 -16.87 15.58 -17.12
#